data_c5f9d091020cef7b9d68f6279203b2bb
#
_entry.id   c5f9d091020cef7b9d68f6279203b2bb
#
_cell.length_a   1.000
_cell.length_b   1.000
_cell.length_c   1.000
_cell.angle_alpha   90.00
_cell.angle_beta   90.00
_cell.angle_gamma   90.00
#
_symmetry.space_group_name_H-M   'P 1'
#
loop_
_entity.id
_entity.type
_entity.pdbx_description
1 polymer ?
#
loop_
_entity_poly.entity_id
_entity_poly.type
_entity_poly.pdbx_seq_one_letter_code
_entity_poly.pdbx_strand_id
1 'polypeptide(L)'
;MKRPILIGSLLLAPACATPSREPVSVAESYARALDEGRLQDAYALTTDGPEGEAAFLERYSDEAARKERAAAVRAGTAALEARAPSLTLARSGEHWRVVEARPADVPRAALRRFLDASDAKDWKTAYSLLSAPLRARYTPERLKEDFEHEPLAKERLRRARLALNTHVRVGAGEAVFPLGDERAVLLVLEDGEYRVSALE
;
A
#
# COMPACT_ATOMS: atom_id res chain seq x y z
N MET A 1 72.63 -4.57 24.19
CA MET A 1 71.49 -5.31 23.62
C MET A 1 70.32 -4.38 23.50
N LYS A 2 70.02 -3.86 22.28
CA LYS A 2 68.90 -2.93 22.00
C LYS A 2 67.77 -3.75 21.41
N ARG A 3 66.56 -3.78 22.01
CA ARG A 3 65.35 -4.40 21.48
C ARG A 3 64.61 -3.39 20.56
N PRO A 4 64.16 -3.73 19.36
CA PRO A 4 63.34 -2.90 18.57
C PRO A 4 61.87 -2.98 19.02
N ILE A 5 61.26 -1.83 19.19
CA ILE A 5 59.80 -1.69 19.43
C ILE A 5 59.10 -1.73 18.07
N LEU A 6 58.28 -2.74 17.86
CA LEU A 6 57.37 -2.85 16.71
C LEU A 6 56.11 -1.99 16.99
N ILE A 7 56.00 -0.88 16.29
CA ILE A 7 54.79 -0.07 16.27
C ILE A 7 53.84 -0.68 15.26
N GLY A 8 52.83 -1.41 15.75
CA GLY A 8 51.73 -1.91 14.93
C GLY A 8 50.82 -0.79 14.50
N SER A 9 50.82 -0.42 13.21
CA SER A 9 49.88 0.50 12.61
C SER A 9 48.51 -0.16 12.53
N LEU A 10 47.59 0.26 13.37
CA LEU A 10 46.19 -0.12 13.33
C LEU A 10 45.53 0.64 12.16
N LEU A 11 45.33 -0.01 11.03
CA LEU A 11 44.55 0.48 9.92
C LEU A 11 43.08 0.50 10.34
N LEU A 12 42.57 1.65 10.77
CA LEU A 12 41.14 1.92 10.86
C LEU A 12 40.60 1.98 9.43
N ALA A 13 39.94 0.91 8.99
CA ALA A 13 39.10 0.98 7.81
C ALA A 13 37.94 1.96 8.08
N PRO A 14 37.74 2.97 7.23
CA PRO A 14 36.54 3.80 7.33
C PRO A 14 35.34 2.90 7.03
N ALA A 15 34.47 2.71 8.03
CA ALA A 15 33.15 2.18 7.82
C ALA A 15 32.45 3.15 6.86
N CYS A 16 32.30 2.78 5.60
CA CYS A 16 31.44 3.49 4.65
C CYS A 16 30.00 3.40 5.16
N ALA A 17 29.61 4.34 6.00
CA ALA A 17 28.20 4.57 6.27
C ALA A 17 27.59 5.00 4.93
N THR A 18 26.85 4.12 4.30
CA THR A 18 26.09 4.42 3.09
C THR A 18 25.12 5.52 3.49
N PRO A 19 25.19 6.73 2.92
CA PRO A 19 24.29 7.81 3.31
C PRO A 19 22.86 7.34 3.04
N SER A 20 22.00 7.48 4.04
CA SER A 20 20.57 7.24 3.86
C SER A 20 20.08 8.18 2.76
N ARG A 21 19.72 7.62 1.61
CA ARG A 21 19.21 8.42 0.49
C ARG A 21 17.97 9.16 0.93
N GLU A 22 17.93 10.46 0.67
CA GLU A 22 16.74 11.26 0.95
C GLU A 22 15.52 10.72 0.17
N PRO A 23 14.28 10.85 0.71
CA PRO A 23 13.08 10.32 0.06
C PRO A 23 12.91 10.73 -1.40
N VAL A 24 13.19 12.00 -1.72
CA VAL A 24 13.11 12.53 -3.09
C VAL A 24 14.11 11.83 -4.01
N SER A 25 15.33 11.58 -3.57
CA SER A 25 16.35 10.91 -4.38
C SER A 25 16.01 9.44 -4.68
N VAL A 26 15.28 8.77 -3.78
CA VAL A 26 14.78 7.40 -4.03
C VAL A 26 13.69 7.43 -5.10
N ALA A 27 12.73 8.35 -4.99
CA ALA A 27 11.66 8.50 -5.97
C ALA A 27 12.18 8.85 -7.37
N GLU A 28 13.17 9.74 -7.47
CA GLU A 28 13.82 10.07 -8.75
C GLU A 28 14.59 8.87 -9.34
N SER A 29 15.29 8.11 -8.48
CA SER A 29 16.00 6.89 -8.89
C SER A 29 15.03 5.85 -9.45
N TYR A 30 13.89 5.68 -8.79
CA TYR A 30 12.81 4.80 -9.22
C TYR A 30 12.23 5.23 -10.58
N ALA A 31 11.87 6.52 -10.74
CA ALA A 31 11.33 7.03 -11.98
C ALA A 31 12.34 6.88 -13.15
N ARG A 32 13.61 7.12 -12.90
CA ARG A 32 14.67 6.92 -13.87
C ARG A 32 14.83 5.46 -14.28
N ALA A 33 14.79 4.53 -13.31
CA ALA A 33 14.89 3.11 -13.59
C ALA A 33 13.73 2.62 -14.48
N LEU A 34 12.51 3.13 -14.26
CA LEU A 34 11.36 2.85 -15.12
C LEU A 34 11.56 3.38 -16.54
N ASP A 35 11.98 4.64 -16.70
CA ASP A 35 12.22 5.24 -18.03
C ASP A 35 13.27 4.48 -18.84
N GLU A 36 14.32 4.03 -18.18
CA GLU A 36 15.42 3.27 -18.79
C GLU A 36 15.09 1.78 -18.97
N GLY A 37 13.92 1.32 -18.51
CA GLY A 37 13.49 -0.09 -18.60
C GLY A 37 14.25 -1.03 -17.67
N ARG A 38 14.96 -0.52 -16.66
CA ARG A 38 15.67 -1.29 -15.64
C ARG A 38 14.70 -1.71 -14.54
N LEU A 39 13.79 -2.64 -14.90
CA LEU A 39 12.65 -2.98 -14.07
C LEU A 39 13.02 -3.64 -12.73
N GLN A 40 14.08 -4.46 -12.70
CA GLN A 40 14.56 -5.07 -11.46
C GLN A 40 15.13 -4.03 -10.50
N ASP A 41 15.86 -3.02 -11.04
CA ASP A 41 16.35 -1.90 -10.23
C ASP A 41 15.20 -1.06 -9.68
N ALA A 42 14.16 -0.83 -10.51
CA ALA A 42 12.96 -0.15 -10.07
C ALA A 42 12.25 -0.94 -8.97
N TYR A 43 12.06 -2.24 -9.17
CA TYR A 43 11.43 -3.12 -8.17
C TYR A 43 12.19 -3.11 -6.84
N ALA A 44 13.52 -3.16 -6.86
CA ALA A 44 14.35 -3.11 -5.65
C ALA A 44 14.18 -1.82 -4.83
N LEU A 45 13.64 -0.75 -5.42
CA LEU A 45 13.32 0.51 -4.75
C LEU A 45 11.88 0.56 -4.22
N THR A 46 11.06 -0.47 -4.47
CA THR A 46 9.70 -0.58 -3.92
C THR A 46 9.70 -1.33 -2.60
N THR A 47 8.64 -1.16 -1.83
CA THR A 47 8.31 -2.14 -0.78
C THR A 47 7.84 -3.41 -1.47
N ASP A 48 8.14 -4.58 -0.91
CA ASP A 48 7.65 -5.86 -1.42
C ASP A 48 6.13 -5.75 -1.61
N GLY A 49 5.74 -5.42 -2.82
CA GLY A 49 4.34 -5.30 -3.18
C GLY A 49 3.69 -6.67 -3.06
N PRO A 50 2.43 -6.74 -2.65
CA PRO A 50 1.73 -8.00 -2.45
C PRO A 50 1.60 -8.85 -3.72
N GLU A 51 1.92 -8.29 -4.86
CA GLU A 51 1.90 -8.98 -6.16
C GLU A 51 3.24 -9.60 -6.54
N GLY A 52 4.32 -9.26 -5.82
CA GLY A 52 5.66 -9.76 -6.07
C GLY A 52 6.35 -9.20 -7.32
N GLU A 53 7.62 -9.59 -7.50
CA GLU A 53 8.45 -9.10 -8.60
C GLU A 53 7.87 -9.42 -9.98
N ALA A 54 7.39 -10.66 -10.19
CA ALA A 54 6.89 -11.09 -11.49
C ALA A 54 5.72 -10.22 -12.00
N ALA A 55 4.76 -9.92 -11.12
CA ALA A 55 3.63 -9.06 -11.47
C ALA A 55 4.04 -7.61 -11.70
N PHE A 56 5.05 -7.11 -10.98
CA PHE A 56 5.64 -5.81 -11.22
C PHE A 56 6.28 -5.74 -12.61
N LEU A 57 7.10 -6.73 -12.97
CA LEU A 57 7.76 -6.80 -14.28
C LEU A 57 6.74 -6.90 -15.43
N GLU A 58 5.68 -7.69 -15.24
CA GLU A 58 4.59 -7.80 -16.22
C GLU A 58 3.85 -6.47 -16.40
N ARG A 59 3.49 -5.79 -15.32
CA ARG A 59 2.80 -4.47 -15.33
C ARG A 59 3.56 -3.43 -16.11
N TYR A 60 4.88 -3.39 -15.95
CA TYR A 60 5.76 -2.40 -16.57
C TYR A 60 6.54 -2.94 -17.77
N SER A 61 6.08 -4.05 -18.37
CA SER A 61 6.65 -4.57 -19.63
C SER A 61 6.44 -3.60 -20.78
N ASP A 62 5.31 -2.89 -20.81
CA ASP A 62 5.00 -1.87 -21.81
C ASP A 62 5.71 -0.54 -21.53
N GLU A 63 6.26 0.07 -22.58
CA GLU A 63 7.01 1.34 -22.48
C GLU A 63 6.11 2.53 -22.10
N ALA A 64 4.87 2.56 -22.60
CA ALA A 64 3.93 3.62 -22.29
C ALA A 64 3.55 3.60 -20.81
N ALA A 65 3.28 2.42 -20.26
CA ALA A 65 2.99 2.24 -18.83
C ALA A 65 4.16 2.69 -17.94
N ARG A 66 5.40 2.39 -18.35
CA ARG A 66 6.60 2.85 -17.62
C ARG A 66 6.73 4.36 -17.62
N LYS A 67 6.59 4.98 -18.79
CA LYS A 67 6.71 6.45 -18.95
C LYS A 67 5.60 7.18 -18.18
N GLU A 68 4.38 6.67 -18.24
CA GLU A 68 3.26 7.24 -17.48
C GLU A 68 3.54 7.18 -15.97
N ARG A 69 3.99 6.02 -15.47
CA ARG A 69 4.33 5.87 -14.06
C ARG A 69 5.49 6.74 -13.62
N ALA A 70 6.55 6.81 -14.42
CA ALA A 70 7.70 7.68 -14.15
C ALA A 70 7.30 9.15 -14.09
N ALA A 71 6.46 9.61 -15.02
CA ALA A 71 5.90 10.96 -15.00
C ALA A 71 5.06 11.24 -13.78
N ALA A 72 4.19 10.29 -13.38
CA ALA A 72 3.37 10.40 -12.18
C ALA A 72 4.24 10.48 -10.90
N VAL A 73 5.32 9.72 -10.83
CA VAL A 73 6.26 9.78 -9.69
C VAL A 73 6.96 11.14 -9.62
N ARG A 74 7.44 11.69 -10.76
CA ARG A 74 8.05 13.02 -10.78
C ARG A 74 7.05 14.13 -10.43
N ALA A 75 5.83 14.04 -10.91
CA ALA A 75 4.77 14.97 -10.50
C ALA A 75 4.50 14.85 -8.99
N GLY A 76 4.57 13.63 -8.44
CA GLY A 76 4.43 13.37 -7.02
C GLY A 76 5.59 13.90 -6.19
N THR A 77 6.84 13.85 -6.67
CA THR A 77 7.97 14.46 -5.96
C THR A 77 7.86 15.99 -5.92
N ALA A 78 7.47 16.61 -7.03
CA ALA A 78 7.19 18.04 -7.06
C ALA A 78 6.01 18.42 -6.12
N ALA A 79 5.03 17.54 -5.98
CA ALA A 79 3.87 17.72 -5.11
C ALA A 79 4.16 17.38 -3.64
N LEU A 80 5.18 16.58 -3.31
CA LEU A 80 5.68 16.41 -1.93
C LEU A 80 6.21 17.72 -1.36
N GLU A 81 6.86 18.53 -2.19
CA GLU A 81 7.22 19.90 -1.84
C GLU A 81 5.99 20.80 -1.67
N ALA A 82 4.86 20.47 -2.34
CA ALA A 82 3.60 21.20 -2.34
C ALA A 82 2.45 20.56 -1.52
N ARG A 83 2.71 19.52 -0.73
CA ARG A 83 1.73 18.77 0.10
C ARG A 83 0.61 18.01 -0.63
N ALA A 84 0.83 17.51 -1.84
CA ALA A 84 -0.20 16.70 -2.54
C ALA A 84 0.09 15.17 -2.47
N PRO A 85 -0.92 14.30 -2.25
CA PRO A 85 -0.73 12.90 -1.87
C PRO A 85 -0.66 11.94 -3.07
N SER A 86 0.23 12.15 -4.04
CA SER A 86 0.34 11.27 -5.22
C SER A 86 1.47 10.24 -5.15
N LEU A 87 2.37 10.37 -4.20
CA LEU A 87 3.48 9.44 -3.97
C LEU A 87 3.57 9.11 -2.49
N THR A 88 3.60 7.82 -2.16
CA THR A 88 3.83 7.35 -0.80
C THR A 88 5.23 6.76 -0.69
N LEU A 89 5.98 7.24 0.28
CA LEU A 89 7.27 6.70 0.65
C LEU A 89 7.19 6.08 2.03
N ALA A 90 7.67 4.86 2.18
CA ALA A 90 7.75 4.16 3.46
C ALA A 90 9.20 3.90 3.85
N ARG A 91 9.47 3.95 5.15
CA ARG A 91 10.78 3.59 5.69
C ARG A 91 10.81 2.09 5.98
N SER A 92 11.75 1.40 5.33
CA SER A 92 12.02 -0.02 5.57
C SER A 92 13.44 -0.15 6.14
N GLY A 93 13.55 -0.31 7.46
CA GLY A 93 14.82 -0.23 8.17
C GLY A 93 15.45 1.17 8.04
N GLU A 94 16.65 1.26 7.50
CA GLU A 94 17.37 2.52 7.27
C GLU A 94 17.13 3.13 5.87
N HIS A 95 16.34 2.47 5.01
CA HIS A 95 16.14 2.89 3.63
C HIS A 95 14.72 3.38 3.40
N TRP A 96 14.58 4.41 2.56
CA TRP A 96 13.30 4.82 2.01
C TRP A 96 12.97 3.99 0.78
N ARG A 97 11.70 3.63 0.62
CA ARG A 97 11.18 2.87 -0.52
C ARG A 97 9.91 3.49 -1.06
N VAL A 98 9.73 3.42 -2.36
CA VAL A 98 8.47 3.80 -3.02
C VAL A 98 7.43 2.74 -2.69
N VAL A 99 6.26 3.18 -2.22
CA VAL A 99 5.11 2.31 -2.04
C VAL A 99 4.31 2.31 -3.33
N GLU A 100 4.30 1.18 -4.02
CA GLU A 100 3.45 1.01 -5.19
C GLU A 100 1.99 0.91 -4.77
N ALA A 101 1.20 1.88 -5.22
CA ALA A 101 -0.26 1.84 -5.04
C ALA A 101 -0.86 0.79 -5.97
N ARG A 102 -1.73 -0.05 -5.44
CA ARG A 102 -2.53 -0.95 -6.26
C ARG A 102 -3.52 -0.16 -7.12
N PRO A 103 -3.88 -0.65 -8.31
CA PRO A 103 -4.98 -0.09 -9.08
C PRO A 103 -6.24 0.03 -8.23
N ALA A 104 -6.99 1.12 -8.39
CA ALA A 104 -8.19 1.40 -7.57
C ALA A 104 -9.33 0.38 -7.76
N ASP A 105 -9.28 -0.42 -8.82
CA ASP A 105 -10.22 -1.50 -9.08
C ASP A 105 -10.04 -2.70 -8.13
N VAL A 106 -8.82 -2.97 -7.65
CA VAL A 106 -8.54 -4.09 -6.72
C VAL A 106 -9.27 -3.92 -5.38
N PRO A 107 -9.14 -2.80 -4.63
CA PRO A 107 -9.94 -2.60 -3.42
C PRO A 107 -11.44 -2.47 -3.72
N ARG A 108 -11.84 -1.94 -4.88
CA ARG A 108 -13.24 -1.92 -5.32
C ARG A 108 -13.83 -3.32 -5.46
N ALA A 109 -13.09 -4.23 -6.09
CA ALA A 109 -13.49 -5.63 -6.21
C ALA A 109 -13.59 -6.31 -4.84
N ALA A 110 -12.68 -6.01 -3.91
CA ALA A 110 -12.73 -6.53 -2.54
C ALA A 110 -13.96 -6.03 -1.78
N LEU A 111 -14.25 -4.73 -1.85
CA LEU A 111 -15.47 -4.16 -1.24
C LEU A 111 -16.73 -4.77 -1.86
N ARG A 112 -16.77 -4.91 -3.18
CA ARG A 112 -17.91 -5.53 -3.88
C ARG A 112 -18.14 -6.96 -3.39
N ARG A 113 -17.10 -7.79 -3.31
CA ARG A 113 -17.22 -9.16 -2.79
C ARG A 113 -17.83 -9.21 -1.39
N PHE A 114 -17.43 -8.29 -0.51
CA PHE A 114 -18.00 -8.19 0.84
C PHE A 114 -19.49 -7.83 0.80
N LEU A 115 -19.86 -6.86 -0.02
CA LEU A 115 -21.26 -6.42 -0.18
C LEU A 115 -22.12 -7.52 -0.80
N ASP A 116 -21.63 -8.21 -1.82
CA ASP A 116 -22.33 -9.30 -2.48
C ASP A 116 -22.56 -10.49 -1.50
N ALA A 117 -21.55 -10.84 -0.71
CA ALA A 117 -21.68 -11.87 0.33
C ALA A 117 -22.71 -11.45 1.40
N SER A 118 -22.71 -10.17 1.80
CA SER A 118 -23.68 -9.62 2.76
C SER A 118 -25.11 -9.65 2.21
N ASP A 119 -25.30 -9.33 0.92
CA ASP A 119 -26.60 -9.37 0.25
C ASP A 119 -27.11 -10.79 0.07
N ALA A 120 -26.21 -11.71 -0.25
CA ALA A 120 -26.52 -13.14 -0.33
C ALA A 120 -26.73 -13.78 1.06
N LYS A 121 -26.55 -13.01 2.16
CA LYS A 121 -26.57 -13.50 3.55
C LYS A 121 -25.56 -14.62 3.81
N ASP A 122 -24.49 -14.66 3.01
CA ASP A 122 -23.36 -15.55 3.25
C ASP A 122 -22.41 -14.92 4.29
N TRP A 123 -22.84 -14.98 5.53
CA TRP A 123 -22.15 -14.35 6.65
C TRP A 123 -20.78 -14.96 6.93
N LYS A 124 -20.58 -16.23 6.55
CA LYS A 124 -19.28 -16.88 6.65
C LYS A 124 -18.27 -16.25 5.68
N THR A 125 -18.67 -16.06 4.45
CA THR A 125 -17.83 -15.38 3.45
C THR A 125 -17.65 -13.89 3.81
N ALA A 126 -18.73 -13.18 4.17
CA ALA A 126 -18.63 -11.78 4.60
C ALA A 126 -17.67 -11.61 5.78
N TYR A 127 -17.74 -12.49 6.79
CA TYR A 127 -16.81 -12.49 7.91
C TYR A 127 -15.36 -12.72 7.49
N SER A 128 -15.11 -13.63 6.55
CA SER A 128 -13.74 -13.90 6.06
C SER A 128 -13.11 -12.70 5.34
N LEU A 129 -13.92 -11.79 4.84
CA LEU A 129 -13.50 -10.56 4.14
C LEU A 129 -13.27 -9.37 5.08
N LEU A 130 -13.51 -9.52 6.39
CA LEU A 130 -13.18 -8.52 7.40
C LEU A 130 -11.69 -8.54 7.73
N SER A 131 -11.17 -7.40 8.18
CA SER A 131 -9.81 -7.28 8.72
C SER A 131 -9.62 -8.08 10.01
N ALA A 132 -8.39 -8.46 10.32
CA ALA A 132 -8.06 -9.23 11.51
C ALA A 132 -8.60 -8.60 12.81
N PRO A 133 -8.49 -7.27 13.04
CA PRO A 133 -9.08 -6.63 14.22
C PRO A 133 -10.60 -6.76 14.29
N LEU A 134 -11.31 -6.72 13.14
CA LEU A 134 -12.76 -6.94 13.13
C LEU A 134 -13.10 -8.42 13.36
N ARG A 135 -12.38 -9.35 12.73
CA ARG A 135 -12.58 -10.80 12.97
C ARG A 135 -12.35 -11.20 14.43
N ALA A 136 -11.46 -10.50 15.14
CA ALA A 136 -11.25 -10.74 16.57
C ALA A 136 -12.46 -10.30 17.44
N ARG A 137 -13.31 -9.41 16.94
CA ARG A 137 -14.47 -8.83 17.66
C ARG A 137 -15.80 -9.43 17.23
N TYR A 138 -15.85 -10.06 16.06
CA TYR A 138 -17.05 -10.62 15.47
C TYR A 138 -16.97 -12.15 15.36
N THR A 139 -18.11 -12.78 15.22
CA THR A 139 -18.29 -14.13 14.66
C THR A 139 -19.24 -14.00 13.47
N PRO A 140 -19.35 -15.01 12.59
CA PRO A 140 -20.33 -14.98 11.50
C PRO A 140 -21.76 -14.78 12.00
N GLU A 141 -22.13 -15.40 13.15
CA GLU A 141 -23.45 -15.31 13.77
C GLU A 141 -23.72 -13.89 14.29
N ARG A 142 -22.74 -13.29 14.96
CA ARG A 142 -22.87 -11.92 15.46
C ARG A 142 -22.93 -10.91 14.32
N LEU A 143 -22.15 -11.13 13.26
CA LEU A 143 -22.21 -10.30 12.06
C LEU A 143 -23.59 -10.36 11.41
N LYS A 144 -24.19 -11.57 11.35
CA LYS A 144 -25.56 -11.77 10.89
C LYS A 144 -26.55 -10.99 11.73
N GLU A 145 -26.47 -11.14 13.05
CA GLU A 145 -27.40 -10.49 13.99
C GLU A 145 -27.37 -8.98 13.82
N ASP A 146 -26.18 -8.36 13.78
CA ASP A 146 -26.03 -6.94 13.61
C ASP A 146 -26.64 -6.46 12.27
N PHE A 147 -26.31 -7.11 11.15
CA PHE A 147 -26.79 -6.66 9.84
C PHE A 147 -28.25 -7.00 9.54
N GLU A 148 -28.83 -8.01 10.18
CA GLU A 148 -30.25 -8.33 9.99
C GLU A 148 -31.16 -7.51 10.92
N HIS A 149 -30.71 -7.13 12.10
CA HIS A 149 -31.56 -6.54 13.13
C HIS A 149 -31.25 -5.07 13.44
N GLU A 150 -29.99 -4.62 13.27
CA GLU A 150 -29.64 -3.25 13.56
C GLU A 150 -29.89 -2.31 12.37
N PRO A 151 -30.78 -1.29 12.51
CA PRO A 151 -31.06 -0.34 11.43
C PRO A 151 -29.80 0.42 10.94
N LEU A 152 -28.90 0.77 11.87
CA LEU A 152 -27.65 1.46 11.54
C LEU A 152 -26.70 0.59 10.70
N ALA A 153 -26.66 -0.71 10.96
CA ALA A 153 -25.83 -1.65 10.19
C ALA A 153 -26.34 -1.75 8.74
N LYS A 154 -27.65 -1.82 8.53
CA LYS A 154 -28.26 -1.80 7.19
C LYS A 154 -27.95 -0.50 6.45
N GLU A 155 -28.02 0.62 7.13
CA GLU A 155 -27.71 1.93 6.53
C GLU A 155 -26.22 2.03 6.16
N ARG A 156 -25.31 1.46 6.96
CA ARG A 156 -23.88 1.36 6.65
C ARG A 156 -23.63 0.56 5.37
N LEU A 157 -24.28 -0.61 5.21
CA LEU A 157 -24.19 -1.38 3.97
C LEU A 157 -24.71 -0.59 2.76
N ARG A 158 -25.84 0.11 2.91
CA ARG A 158 -26.38 0.95 1.85
C ARG A 158 -25.39 2.03 1.42
N ARG A 159 -24.78 2.72 2.38
CA ARG A 159 -23.75 3.74 2.12
C ARG A 159 -22.48 3.13 1.51
N ALA A 160 -22.05 1.99 1.98
CA ALA A 160 -20.90 1.29 1.42
C ALA A 160 -21.10 0.92 -0.06
N ARG A 161 -22.34 0.63 -0.49
CA ARG A 161 -22.64 0.45 -1.92
C ARG A 161 -22.48 1.73 -2.73
N LEU A 162 -22.91 2.87 -2.17
CA LEU A 162 -22.72 4.17 -2.83
C LEU A 162 -21.22 4.48 -2.97
N ALA A 163 -20.43 4.08 -1.99
CA ALA A 163 -18.96 4.25 -2.00
C ALA A 163 -18.26 3.55 -3.16
N LEU A 164 -18.81 2.48 -3.71
CA LEU A 164 -18.27 1.82 -4.92
C LEU A 164 -18.14 2.75 -6.12
N ASN A 165 -18.94 3.80 -6.19
CA ASN A 165 -18.95 4.77 -7.29
C ASN A 165 -18.13 6.03 -6.98
N THR A 166 -17.53 6.13 -5.80
CA THR A 166 -16.72 7.28 -5.42
C THR A 166 -15.26 7.12 -5.89
N HIS A 167 -14.52 8.22 -5.85
CA HIS A 167 -13.09 8.17 -6.07
C HIS A 167 -12.39 7.48 -4.89
N VAL A 168 -11.67 6.39 -5.16
CA VAL A 168 -10.93 5.63 -4.15
C VAL A 168 -9.55 6.25 -3.96
N ARG A 169 -9.17 6.51 -2.74
CA ARG A 169 -7.79 6.85 -2.38
C ARG A 169 -7.08 5.58 -1.94
N VAL A 170 -6.07 5.18 -2.69
CA VAL A 170 -5.29 3.97 -2.41
C VAL A 170 -3.92 4.37 -1.88
N GLY A 171 -3.61 3.93 -0.66
CA GLY A 171 -2.33 4.15 0.03
C GLY A 171 -1.52 2.86 0.16
N ALA A 172 -0.44 2.93 0.92
CA ALA A 172 0.56 1.87 1.10
C ALA A 172 0.04 0.55 1.71
N GLY A 173 -1.08 0.58 2.36
CA GLY A 173 -1.65 -0.60 3.03
C GLY A 173 -3.13 -0.42 3.28
N GLU A 174 -3.73 0.60 2.68
CA GLU A 174 -5.13 0.93 2.88
C GLU A 174 -5.78 1.46 1.62
N ALA A 175 -7.09 1.35 1.55
CA ALA A 175 -7.92 2.01 0.55
C ALA A 175 -9.11 2.68 1.24
N VAL A 176 -9.31 3.96 0.94
CA VAL A 176 -10.35 4.80 1.53
C VAL A 176 -11.36 5.17 0.46
N PHE A 177 -12.62 4.85 0.71
CA PHE A 177 -13.78 5.23 -0.10
C PHE A 177 -14.53 6.33 0.63
N PRO A 178 -14.34 7.61 0.28
CA PRO A 178 -14.97 8.70 0.98
C PRO A 178 -16.48 8.72 0.75
N LEU A 179 -17.23 9.01 1.82
CA LEU A 179 -18.70 9.11 1.81
C LEU A 179 -19.20 10.52 2.11
N GLY A 180 -18.27 11.49 2.20
CA GLY A 180 -18.55 12.85 2.69
C GLY A 180 -18.61 12.93 4.22
N ASP A 181 -18.63 14.15 4.77
CA ASP A 181 -18.81 14.43 6.20
C ASP A 181 -17.92 13.58 7.13
N GLU A 182 -16.63 13.46 6.79
CA GLU A 182 -15.62 12.68 7.53
C GLU A 182 -15.88 11.16 7.60
N ARG A 183 -16.91 10.67 6.89
CA ARG A 183 -17.22 9.24 6.82
C ARG A 183 -16.55 8.58 5.62
N ALA A 184 -16.18 7.32 5.81
CA ALA A 184 -15.54 6.53 4.76
C ALA A 184 -15.74 5.03 4.98
N VAL A 185 -15.67 4.27 3.88
CA VAL A 185 -15.37 2.85 3.97
C VAL A 185 -13.86 2.69 3.89
N LEU A 186 -13.31 1.96 4.85
CA LEU A 186 -11.88 1.71 4.95
C LEU A 186 -11.58 0.23 4.72
N LEU A 187 -10.66 -0.03 3.80
CA LEU A 187 -10.08 -1.35 3.62
C LEU A 187 -8.59 -1.30 3.98
N VAL A 188 -8.11 -2.37 4.57
CA VAL A 188 -6.68 -2.57 4.87
C VAL A 188 -6.16 -3.76 4.09
N LEU A 189 -4.89 -3.70 3.74
CA LEU A 189 -4.20 -4.78 3.03
C LEU A 189 -3.63 -5.76 4.06
N GLU A 190 -4.14 -6.99 4.07
CA GLU A 190 -3.66 -8.09 4.91
C GLU A 190 -3.35 -9.30 4.02
N ASP A 191 -2.16 -9.86 4.16
CA ASP A 191 -1.72 -11.05 3.42
C ASP A 191 -1.95 -10.96 1.90
N GLY A 192 -1.72 -9.76 1.36
CA GLY A 192 -1.90 -9.52 -0.08
C GLY A 192 -3.33 -9.23 -0.53
N GLU A 193 -4.33 -9.27 0.34
CA GLU A 193 -5.74 -9.01 0.02
C GLU A 193 -6.30 -7.82 0.79
N TYR A 194 -7.16 -7.04 0.14
CA TYR A 194 -7.90 -5.99 0.84
C TYR A 194 -9.02 -6.59 1.69
N ARG A 195 -9.08 -6.18 2.95
CA ARG A 195 -10.07 -6.58 3.97
C ARG A 195 -10.81 -5.36 4.47
N VAL A 196 -12.11 -5.50 4.71
CA VAL A 196 -12.93 -4.41 5.25
C VAL A 196 -12.55 -4.15 6.71
N SER A 197 -12.18 -2.91 7.01
CA SER A 197 -11.76 -2.47 8.35
C SER A 197 -12.75 -1.51 9.01
N ALA A 198 -13.48 -0.72 8.21
CA ALA A 198 -14.58 0.11 8.72
C ALA A 198 -15.64 0.35 7.66
N LEU A 199 -16.89 0.52 8.10
CA LEU A 199 -18.08 0.90 7.31
C LEU A 199 -18.78 2.06 8.05
N GLU A 200 -18.28 3.29 7.90
CA GLU A 200 -18.79 4.45 8.63
C GLU A 200 -19.47 5.48 7.73
#